data_44d26e89a364061d5b5c60e2af091ff7
#
_entry.id   44d26e89a364061d5b5c60e2af091ff7
#
_cell.length_a   1.000
_cell.length_b   1.000
_cell.length_c   1.000
_cell.angle_alpha   90.00
_cell.angle_beta   90.00
_cell.angle_gamma   90.00
#
_symmetry.space_group_name_H-M   'P 1'
#
loop_
_entity.id
_entity.type
_entity.pdbx_description
1 polymer ?
#
loop_
_entity_poly.entity_id
_entity_poly.type
_entity_poly.pdbx_seq_one_letter_code
_entity_poly.pdbx_strand_id
1 'polypeptide(L)'
;MNRSHQSTESNPPAALLPAEVQLWRVFISGPVASDAAAAGELSEDERTRASRFRFEADRGRFVASHAALRRILASYLDATPASLTFGTGAHGKPFLDAPAQGRSLRFSLSHSGDLALVAVSLGRDLGVDVEQVRPRADLEGFAARYFSPRERDALARVPPGDRLRAFLEI
;
A
#
# COMPACT_ATOMS: atom_id res chain seq x y z
N MET A 1 11.30 16.93 0.53
CA MET A 1 10.55 17.12 1.78
C MET A 1 9.45 16.09 1.85
N ASN A 2 9.46 15.28 2.88
CA ASN A 2 8.50 14.20 3.05
C ASN A 2 7.41 14.70 4.01
N ARG A 3 6.18 14.86 3.55
CA ARG A 3 5.04 15.19 4.41
C ARG A 3 4.23 13.92 4.68
N SER A 4 4.22 13.47 5.93
CA SER A 4 3.36 12.38 6.38
C SER A 4 2.03 12.96 6.83
N HIS A 5 0.93 12.61 6.15
CA HIS A 5 -0.41 13.00 6.53
C HIS A 5 -1.08 11.86 7.29
N GLN A 6 -1.54 12.17 8.50
CA GLN A 6 -2.50 11.33 9.23
C GLN A 6 -3.88 11.93 8.97
N SER A 7 -4.77 11.22 8.32
CA SER A 7 -6.14 11.71 8.24
C SER A 7 -7.15 10.57 8.06
N THR A 8 -8.03 10.48 9.02
CA THR A 8 -9.38 9.91 8.89
C THR A 8 -10.43 10.98 8.52
N GLU A 9 -10.04 12.23 8.27
CA GLU A 9 -10.93 13.32 7.88
C GLU A 9 -10.51 13.88 6.52
N SER A 10 -11.49 14.03 5.64
CA SER A 10 -11.42 14.47 4.25
C SER A 10 -11.06 15.95 4.13
N ASN A 11 -9.80 16.27 4.40
CA ASN A 11 -9.25 17.52 3.91
C ASN A 11 -8.65 17.23 2.52
N PRO A 12 -8.97 18.02 1.48
CA PRO A 12 -8.37 17.80 0.16
C PRO A 12 -6.85 17.85 0.30
N PRO A 13 -6.13 16.95 -0.37
CA PRO A 13 -4.68 16.95 -0.28
C PRO A 13 -4.15 18.29 -0.75
N ALA A 14 -3.10 18.79 -0.10
CA ALA A 14 -2.34 19.90 -0.62
C ALA A 14 -1.91 19.57 -2.07
N ALA A 15 -1.94 20.56 -2.97
CA ALA A 15 -1.55 20.35 -4.36
C ALA A 15 -0.21 19.60 -4.43
N LEU A 16 -0.20 18.50 -5.18
CA LEU A 16 1.00 17.68 -5.35
C LEU A 16 2.00 18.42 -6.24
N LEU A 17 3.16 18.76 -5.69
CA LEU A 17 4.20 19.48 -6.42
C LEU A 17 5.08 18.52 -7.23
N PRO A 18 5.71 19.01 -8.33
CA PRO A 18 6.72 18.23 -9.04
C PRO A 18 7.83 17.76 -8.08
N ALA A 19 8.27 16.51 -8.21
CA ALA A 19 9.27 15.86 -7.36
C ALA A 19 8.84 15.63 -5.88
N GLU A 20 7.61 15.95 -5.51
CA GLU A 20 7.04 15.59 -4.20
C GLU A 20 6.50 14.17 -4.22
N VAL A 21 6.62 13.47 -3.09
CA VAL A 21 5.93 12.22 -2.80
C VAL A 21 5.07 12.45 -1.57
N GLN A 22 3.78 12.25 -1.71
CA GLN A 22 2.86 12.24 -0.58
C GLN A 22 2.59 10.81 -0.15
N LEU A 23 2.77 10.54 1.15
CA LEU A 23 2.58 9.23 1.75
C LEU A 23 1.38 9.27 2.69
N TRP A 24 0.40 8.42 2.38
CA TRP A 24 -0.81 8.22 3.16
C TRP A 24 -0.71 6.94 3.97
N ARG A 25 -1.03 7.04 5.24
CA ARG A 25 -1.08 5.94 6.17
C ARG A 25 -2.53 5.69 6.54
N VAL A 26 -3.04 4.49 6.23
CA VAL A 26 -4.44 4.13 6.40
C VAL A 26 -4.55 2.91 7.30
N PHE A 27 -5.31 3.02 8.37
CA PHE A 27 -5.67 1.86 9.17
C PHE A 27 -6.86 1.14 8.52
N ILE A 28 -6.69 -0.16 8.23
CA ILE A 28 -7.63 -0.99 7.47
C ILE A 28 -8.26 -2.09 8.32
N SER A 29 -8.34 -1.89 9.65
CA SER A 29 -8.95 -2.80 10.61
C SER A 29 -10.26 -2.27 11.18
N GLY A 30 -11.00 -3.12 11.86
CA GLY A 30 -12.23 -2.77 12.56
C GLY A 30 -13.37 -2.39 11.62
N PRO A 31 -14.19 -1.37 11.95
CA PRO A 31 -15.38 -0.99 11.16
C PRO A 31 -15.08 -0.65 9.70
N VAL A 32 -13.87 -0.15 9.40
CA VAL A 32 -13.45 0.19 8.03
C VAL A 32 -13.34 -1.05 7.15
N ALA A 33 -12.90 -2.18 7.71
CA ALA A 33 -12.77 -3.44 6.97
C ALA A 33 -14.13 -4.08 6.61
N SER A 34 -15.19 -3.73 7.32
CA SER A 34 -16.56 -4.22 7.12
C SER A 34 -17.52 -3.19 6.50
N ASP A 35 -16.99 -2.05 6.06
CA ASP A 35 -17.78 -0.98 5.47
C ASP A 35 -18.38 -1.40 4.12
N ALA A 36 -19.68 -1.59 4.07
CA ALA A 36 -20.41 -1.93 2.85
C ALA A 36 -20.28 -0.82 1.78
N ALA A 37 -20.11 0.44 2.18
CA ALA A 37 -19.89 1.56 1.26
C ALA A 37 -18.53 1.42 0.55
N ALA A 38 -17.51 0.92 1.24
CA ALA A 38 -16.19 0.67 0.66
C ALA A 38 -16.27 -0.35 -0.49
N ALA A 39 -17.08 -1.40 -0.36
CA ALA A 39 -17.29 -2.38 -1.44
C ALA A 39 -17.97 -1.75 -2.67
N GLY A 40 -18.82 -0.76 -2.49
CA GLY A 40 -19.48 -0.02 -3.58
C GLY A 40 -18.53 0.86 -4.40
N GLU A 41 -17.40 1.25 -3.85
CA GLU A 41 -16.39 2.06 -4.54
C GLU A 41 -15.45 1.24 -5.43
N LEU A 42 -15.39 -0.08 -5.25
CA LEU A 42 -14.53 -0.98 -6.01
C LEU A 42 -15.06 -1.23 -7.41
N SER A 43 -14.16 -1.45 -8.37
CA SER A 43 -14.53 -1.96 -9.69
C SER A 43 -15.07 -3.39 -9.59
N GLU A 44 -15.69 -3.87 -10.68
CA GLU A 44 -16.18 -5.25 -10.77
C GLU A 44 -15.02 -6.25 -10.65
N ASP A 45 -13.89 -5.97 -11.29
CA ASP A 45 -12.69 -6.83 -11.20
C ASP A 45 -12.15 -6.90 -9.77
N GLU A 46 -12.11 -5.78 -9.05
CA GLU A 46 -11.68 -5.75 -7.65
C GLU A 46 -12.67 -6.51 -6.75
N ARG A 47 -13.98 -6.36 -6.97
CA ARG A 47 -15.00 -7.14 -6.23
C ARG A 47 -14.86 -8.63 -6.51
N THR A 48 -14.65 -9.00 -7.78
CA THR A 48 -14.40 -10.39 -8.17
C THR A 48 -13.13 -10.93 -7.51
N ARG A 49 -12.07 -10.14 -7.45
CA ARG A 49 -10.84 -10.51 -6.74
C ARG A 49 -11.07 -10.65 -5.24
N ALA A 50 -11.82 -9.73 -4.63
CA ALA A 50 -12.19 -9.77 -3.22
C ALA A 50 -12.97 -11.04 -2.86
N SER A 51 -13.89 -11.50 -3.72
CA SER A 51 -14.69 -12.70 -3.49
C SER A 51 -13.89 -14.01 -3.48
N ARG A 52 -12.64 -14.01 -4.01
CA ARG A 52 -11.77 -15.19 -4.05
C ARG A 52 -10.96 -15.39 -2.76
N PHE A 53 -10.95 -14.43 -1.85
CA PHE A 53 -10.27 -14.61 -0.57
C PHE A 53 -11.00 -15.64 0.29
N ARG A 54 -10.23 -16.59 0.81
CA ARG A 54 -10.75 -17.66 1.68
C ARG A 54 -11.20 -17.14 3.04
N PHE A 55 -10.46 -16.18 3.59
CA PHE A 55 -10.71 -15.65 4.92
C PHE A 55 -11.34 -14.26 4.83
N GLU A 56 -12.40 -14.07 5.61
CA GLU A 56 -13.14 -12.80 5.68
C GLU A 56 -12.25 -11.61 6.08
N ALA A 57 -11.31 -11.83 7.00
CA ALA A 57 -10.37 -10.80 7.43
C ALA A 57 -9.47 -10.31 6.29
N ASP A 58 -9.00 -11.22 5.42
CA ASP A 58 -8.15 -10.85 4.28
C ASP A 58 -8.98 -10.16 3.19
N ARG A 59 -10.21 -10.62 2.97
CA ARG A 59 -11.17 -9.94 2.10
C ARG A 59 -11.44 -8.51 2.58
N GLY A 60 -11.71 -8.34 3.86
CA GLY A 60 -11.96 -7.03 4.46
C GLY A 60 -10.77 -6.09 4.29
N ARG A 61 -9.55 -6.55 4.55
CA ARG A 61 -8.32 -5.77 4.35
C ARG A 61 -8.12 -5.37 2.90
N PHE A 62 -8.37 -6.29 1.97
CA PHE A 62 -8.32 -6.01 0.55
C PHE A 62 -9.32 -4.92 0.15
N VAL A 63 -10.59 -5.06 0.54
CA VAL A 63 -11.64 -4.07 0.24
C VAL A 63 -11.27 -2.72 0.83
N ALA A 64 -10.90 -2.67 2.11
CA ALA A 64 -10.57 -1.42 2.79
C ALA A 64 -9.35 -0.72 2.16
N SER A 65 -8.29 -1.45 1.83
CA SER A 65 -7.08 -0.87 1.23
C SER A 65 -7.33 -0.33 -0.18
N HIS A 66 -8.13 -1.03 -1.00
CA HIS A 66 -8.44 -0.60 -2.37
C HIS A 66 -9.45 0.55 -2.38
N ALA A 67 -10.45 0.56 -1.51
CA ALA A 67 -11.34 1.70 -1.34
C ALA A 67 -10.58 2.95 -0.88
N ALA A 68 -9.67 2.80 0.09
CA ALA A 68 -8.81 3.90 0.52
C ALA A 68 -7.93 4.43 -0.61
N LEU A 69 -7.31 3.55 -1.41
CA LEU A 69 -6.55 3.95 -2.59
C LEU A 69 -7.41 4.79 -3.55
N ARG A 70 -8.63 4.34 -3.85
CA ARG A 70 -9.55 5.04 -4.74
C ARG A 70 -9.95 6.41 -4.20
N ARG A 71 -10.30 6.51 -2.91
CA ARG A 71 -10.62 7.77 -2.24
C ARG A 71 -9.45 8.76 -2.31
N ILE A 72 -8.25 8.28 -2.00
CA ILE A 72 -7.03 9.10 -2.05
C ILE A 72 -6.76 9.59 -3.47
N LEU A 73 -6.78 8.72 -4.48
CA LEU A 73 -6.54 9.14 -5.86
C LEU A 73 -7.64 10.06 -6.40
N ALA A 74 -8.90 9.79 -6.07
CA ALA A 74 -10.03 10.63 -6.45
C ALA A 74 -9.91 12.06 -5.91
N SER A 75 -9.36 12.22 -4.69
CA SER A 75 -9.16 13.55 -4.08
C SER A 75 -8.15 14.44 -4.80
N TYR A 76 -7.27 13.87 -5.64
CA TYR A 76 -6.36 14.66 -6.51
C TYR A 76 -6.97 15.02 -7.86
N LEU A 77 -8.14 14.47 -8.22
CA LEU A 77 -8.64 14.48 -9.60
C LEU A 77 -10.03 15.09 -9.75
N ASP A 78 -10.63 15.57 -8.67
CA ASP A 78 -12.03 16.00 -8.65
C ASP A 78 -12.98 14.94 -9.26
N ALA A 79 -12.76 13.69 -8.86
CA ALA A 79 -13.46 12.52 -9.37
C ALA A 79 -14.08 11.71 -8.23
N THR A 80 -15.03 10.84 -8.55
CA THR A 80 -15.53 9.89 -7.54
C THR A 80 -14.65 8.64 -7.48
N PRO A 81 -14.48 8.01 -6.32
CA PRO A 81 -13.70 6.76 -6.19
C PRO A 81 -14.12 5.68 -7.19
N ALA A 82 -15.41 5.52 -7.42
CA ALA A 82 -15.96 4.50 -8.32
C ALA A 82 -15.69 4.78 -9.81
N SER A 83 -15.45 6.05 -10.20
CA SER A 83 -15.20 6.43 -11.59
C SER A 83 -13.75 6.18 -12.03
N LEU A 84 -12.85 5.87 -11.11
CA LEU A 84 -11.46 5.58 -11.45
C LEU A 84 -11.33 4.23 -12.15
N THR A 85 -10.59 4.17 -13.26
CA THR A 85 -10.22 2.92 -13.92
C THR A 85 -8.71 2.73 -13.86
N PHE A 86 -8.30 1.48 -13.61
CA PHE A 86 -6.90 1.10 -13.53
C PHE A 86 -6.53 0.18 -14.68
N GLY A 87 -5.41 0.46 -15.31
CA GLY A 87 -4.74 -0.45 -16.23
C GLY A 87 -3.60 -1.19 -15.53
N THR A 88 -3.02 -2.16 -16.22
CA THR A 88 -1.88 -2.94 -15.73
C THR A 88 -0.69 -2.73 -16.66
N GLY A 89 0.42 -2.28 -16.12
CA GLY A 89 1.68 -2.09 -16.85
C GLY A 89 2.43 -3.39 -17.11
N ALA A 90 3.57 -3.30 -17.81
CA ALA A 90 4.36 -4.44 -18.28
C ALA A 90 4.79 -5.42 -17.17
N HIS A 91 4.96 -4.97 -15.95
CA HIS A 91 5.37 -5.80 -14.80
C HIS A 91 4.24 -6.04 -13.80
N GLY A 92 2.97 -5.92 -14.24
CA GLY A 92 1.82 -6.11 -13.36
C GLY A 92 1.52 -4.92 -12.42
N LYS A 93 2.30 -3.82 -12.50
CA LYS A 93 2.08 -2.63 -11.69
C LYS A 93 0.84 -1.90 -12.19
N PRO A 94 -0.15 -1.62 -11.31
CA PRO A 94 -1.33 -0.86 -11.71
C PRO A 94 -0.96 0.60 -12.00
N PHE A 95 -1.64 1.19 -12.96
CA PHE A 95 -1.61 2.61 -13.24
C PHE A 95 -3.03 3.16 -13.43
N LEU A 96 -3.20 4.47 -13.26
CA LEU A 96 -4.49 5.12 -13.44
C LEU A 96 -4.69 5.39 -14.94
N ASP A 97 -5.74 4.80 -15.53
CA ASP A 97 -6.06 4.94 -16.94
C ASP A 97 -7.12 6.03 -17.19
N ALA A 98 -8.13 6.12 -16.32
CA ALA A 98 -9.12 7.19 -16.36
C ALA A 98 -9.43 7.72 -14.96
N PRO A 99 -9.75 9.03 -14.82
CA PRO A 99 -9.84 10.04 -15.90
C PRO A 99 -8.46 10.40 -16.50
N ALA A 100 -8.45 10.93 -17.72
CA ALA A 100 -7.20 11.24 -18.44
C ALA A 100 -6.26 12.20 -17.69
N GLN A 101 -6.82 13.11 -16.87
CA GLN A 101 -6.07 14.01 -15.99
C GLN A 101 -5.20 13.26 -14.97
N GLY A 102 -5.61 12.05 -14.59
CA GLY A 102 -4.88 11.20 -13.65
C GLY A 102 -3.68 10.48 -14.25
N ARG A 103 -3.47 10.51 -15.57
CA ARG A 103 -2.37 9.79 -16.22
C ARG A 103 -0.97 10.24 -15.82
N SER A 104 -0.84 11.45 -15.29
CA SER A 104 0.40 11.93 -14.68
C SER A 104 0.61 11.45 -13.25
N LEU A 105 -0.43 11.01 -12.56
CA LEU A 105 -0.31 10.46 -11.22
C LEU A 105 0.37 9.09 -11.27
N ARG A 106 1.33 8.91 -10.38
CA ARG A 106 1.95 7.62 -10.10
C ARG A 106 1.64 7.27 -8.67
N PHE A 107 1.35 6.02 -8.42
CA PHE A 107 1.02 5.55 -7.09
C PHE A 107 1.59 4.17 -6.82
N SER A 108 1.68 3.84 -5.55
CA SER A 108 1.98 2.51 -5.07
C SER A 108 1.17 2.25 -3.81
N LEU A 109 0.62 1.05 -3.69
CA LEU A 109 -0.10 0.56 -2.52
C LEU A 109 0.62 -0.66 -1.97
N SER A 110 0.90 -0.65 -0.68
CA SER A 110 1.29 -1.83 0.09
C SER A 110 0.46 -1.92 1.35
N HIS A 111 0.18 -3.12 1.81
CA HIS A 111 -0.51 -3.33 3.09
C HIS A 111 -0.02 -4.60 3.79
N SER A 112 0.09 -4.53 5.11
CA SER A 112 0.42 -5.66 5.96
C SER A 112 -0.28 -5.54 7.32
N GLY A 113 -0.91 -6.61 7.77
CA GLY A 113 -1.76 -6.55 8.96
C GLY A 113 -2.89 -5.54 8.78
N ASP A 114 -2.96 -4.60 9.69
CA ASP A 114 -4.02 -3.60 9.76
C ASP A 114 -3.61 -2.22 9.22
N LEU A 115 -2.48 -2.15 8.52
CA LEU A 115 -1.95 -0.92 7.96
C LEU A 115 -1.80 -1.03 6.45
N ALA A 116 -2.27 0.00 5.74
CA ALA A 116 -1.95 0.24 4.34
C ALA A 116 -1.16 1.53 4.17
N LEU A 117 -0.23 1.53 3.22
CA LEU A 117 0.49 2.72 2.76
C LEU A 117 0.13 2.98 1.30
N VAL A 118 -0.24 4.22 1.01
CA VAL A 118 -0.43 4.70 -0.36
C VAL A 118 0.56 5.83 -0.59
N ALA A 119 1.44 5.67 -1.54
CA ALA A 119 2.34 6.74 -1.97
C ALA A 119 1.88 7.28 -3.32
N VAL A 120 1.89 8.60 -3.48
CA VAL A 120 1.44 9.30 -4.69
C VAL A 120 2.49 10.32 -5.12
N SER A 121 2.77 10.41 -6.42
CA SER A 121 3.67 11.40 -7.03
C SER A 121 3.19 11.83 -8.41
N LEU A 122 3.74 12.94 -8.93
CA LEU A 122 3.53 13.39 -10.31
C LEU A 122 4.69 12.93 -11.20
N GLY A 123 4.38 12.15 -12.24
CA GLY A 123 5.31 11.78 -13.31
C GLY A 123 6.48 10.89 -12.92
N ARG A 124 6.66 10.56 -11.64
CA ARG A 124 7.76 9.72 -11.15
C ARG A 124 7.25 8.39 -10.68
N ASP A 125 7.81 7.32 -11.22
CA ASP A 125 7.56 5.99 -10.69
C ASP A 125 8.14 5.86 -9.28
N LEU A 126 7.36 5.22 -8.42
CA LEU A 126 7.67 5.02 -7.01
C LEU A 126 7.19 3.65 -6.54
N GLY A 127 7.77 3.16 -5.48
CA GLY A 127 7.32 2.00 -4.74
C GLY A 127 7.19 2.34 -3.27
N VAL A 128 6.24 1.74 -2.59
CA VAL A 128 6.12 1.74 -1.14
C VAL A 128 5.91 0.32 -0.68
N ASP A 129 6.48 0.00 0.46
CA ASP A 129 6.23 -1.27 1.11
C ASP A 129 6.03 -1.08 2.61
N VAL A 130 5.26 -1.98 3.21
CA VAL A 130 5.02 -2.09 4.65
C VAL A 130 4.92 -3.55 5.03
N GLU A 131 5.66 -3.92 6.06
CA GLU A 131 5.62 -5.27 6.61
C GLU A 131 5.36 -5.24 8.11
N GLN A 132 4.41 -6.07 8.53
CA GLN A 132 4.18 -6.29 9.94
C GLN A 132 5.31 -7.14 10.52
N VAL A 133 5.96 -6.63 11.56
CA VAL A 133 6.98 -7.39 12.30
C VAL A 133 6.30 -8.55 13.00
N ARG A 134 6.53 -9.76 12.51
CA ARG A 134 6.03 -11.02 13.08
C ARG A 134 7.20 -11.96 13.34
N PRO A 135 7.19 -12.74 14.44
CA PRO A 135 8.16 -13.78 14.63
C PRO A 135 8.19 -14.72 13.41
N ARG A 136 9.39 -14.98 12.89
CA ARG A 136 9.61 -15.93 11.79
C ARG A 136 10.27 -17.18 12.35
N ALA A 137 9.71 -18.34 12.00
CA ALA A 137 10.23 -19.62 12.47
C ALA A 137 11.61 -19.96 11.89
N ASP A 138 11.95 -19.43 10.70
CA ASP A 138 13.21 -19.68 10.00
C ASP A 138 13.83 -18.38 9.45
N LEU A 139 14.23 -17.50 10.35
CA LEU A 139 14.86 -16.23 9.98
C LEU A 139 16.28 -16.48 9.40
N GLU A 140 17.00 -17.44 9.94
CA GLU A 140 18.36 -17.75 9.52
C GLU A 140 18.42 -18.42 8.14
N GLY A 141 17.51 -19.38 7.88
CA GLY A 141 17.39 -19.99 6.56
C GLY A 141 16.99 -19.00 5.48
N PHE A 142 16.12 -18.05 5.81
CA PHE A 142 15.74 -16.98 4.89
C PHE A 142 16.92 -16.06 4.61
N ALA A 143 17.64 -15.61 5.64
CA ALA A 143 18.84 -14.79 5.48
C ALA A 143 19.93 -15.54 4.67
N ALA A 144 20.12 -16.83 4.91
CA ALA A 144 21.08 -17.64 4.15
C ALA A 144 20.77 -17.70 2.65
N ARG A 145 19.48 -17.64 2.28
CA ARG A 145 19.03 -17.75 0.88
C ARG A 145 19.05 -16.42 0.13
N TYR A 146 18.77 -15.30 0.81
CA TYR A 146 18.50 -14.04 0.14
C TYR A 146 19.51 -12.93 0.47
N PHE A 147 20.22 -13.03 1.59
CA PHE A 147 21.18 -12.03 2.02
C PHE A 147 22.58 -12.29 1.49
N SER A 148 23.29 -11.24 1.18
CA SER A 148 24.73 -11.30 0.87
C SER A 148 25.53 -11.77 2.10
N PRO A 149 26.76 -12.27 1.94
CA PRO A 149 27.62 -12.64 3.07
C PRO A 149 27.79 -11.52 4.09
N ARG A 150 27.94 -10.26 3.62
CA ARG A 150 28.10 -9.08 4.49
C ARG A 150 26.87 -8.80 5.33
N GLU A 151 25.67 -8.91 4.76
CA GLU A 151 24.40 -8.72 5.46
C GLU A 151 24.17 -9.83 6.50
N ARG A 152 24.50 -11.07 6.16
CA ARG A 152 24.44 -12.18 7.10
C ARG A 152 25.39 -12.00 8.29
N ASP A 153 26.59 -11.54 8.04
CA ASP A 153 27.57 -11.24 9.10
C ASP A 153 27.10 -10.09 9.98
N ALA A 154 26.46 -9.08 9.39
CA ALA A 154 25.86 -7.98 10.12
C ALA A 154 24.73 -8.48 11.03
N LEU A 155 23.80 -9.28 10.48
CA LEU A 155 22.68 -9.86 11.23
C LEU A 155 23.15 -10.78 12.36
N ALA A 156 24.20 -11.57 12.15
CA ALA A 156 24.75 -12.50 13.16
C ALA A 156 25.30 -11.76 14.38
N ARG A 157 25.76 -10.51 14.23
CA ARG A 157 26.28 -9.68 15.33
C ARG A 157 25.17 -9.03 16.17
N VAL A 158 23.93 -9.06 15.67
CA VAL A 158 22.77 -8.47 16.38
C VAL A 158 22.32 -9.42 17.50
N PRO A 159 22.04 -8.88 18.71
CA PRO A 159 21.46 -9.68 19.79
C PRO A 159 20.19 -10.43 19.35
N PRO A 160 19.94 -11.65 19.85
CA PRO A 160 18.79 -12.46 19.40
C PRO A 160 17.44 -11.76 19.48
N GLY A 161 17.21 -10.92 20.51
CA GLY A 161 15.97 -10.16 20.68
C GLY A 161 15.72 -9.10 19.60
N ASP A 162 16.77 -8.58 18.97
CA ASP A 162 16.70 -7.51 17.98
C ASP A 162 16.87 -8.01 16.54
N ARG A 163 17.19 -9.30 16.36
CA ARG A 163 17.48 -9.86 15.02
C ARG A 163 16.33 -9.74 14.04
N LEU A 164 15.09 -9.94 14.49
CA LEU A 164 13.93 -9.81 13.62
C LEU A 164 13.79 -8.40 13.06
N ARG A 165 13.99 -7.39 13.91
CA ARG A 165 13.96 -5.99 13.48
C ARG A 165 15.09 -5.69 12.53
N ALA A 166 16.32 -6.05 12.87
CA ALA A 166 17.48 -5.85 12.01
C ALA A 166 17.33 -6.56 10.65
N PHE A 167 16.74 -7.76 10.63
CA PHE A 167 16.44 -8.49 9.39
C PHE A 167 15.51 -7.73 8.45
N LEU A 168 14.56 -6.95 8.98
CA LEU A 168 13.62 -6.16 8.19
C LEU A 168 14.20 -4.79 7.77
N GLU A 169 15.30 -4.37 8.37
CA GLU A 169 15.98 -3.10 8.09
C GLU A 169 17.17 -3.27 7.11
N ILE A 170 17.58 -4.51 6.81
CA ILE A 170 18.62 -4.85 5.83
C ILE A 170 18.04 -4.90 4.42
#